data_d341ab5b036d1bd712a36943ac3b50e2
#
_entry.id   d341ab5b036d1bd712a36943ac3b50e2
#
_cell.length_a   1.000
_cell.length_b   1.000
_cell.length_c   1.000
_cell.angle_alpha   90.00
_cell.angle_beta   90.00
_cell.angle_gamma   90.00
#
_symmetry.space_group_name_H-M   'P 1'
#
loop_
_entity.id
_entity.type
_entity.pdbx_description
1 polymer ?
#
loop_
_entity_poly.entity_id
_entity_poly.type
_entity_poly.pdbx_seq_one_letter_code
_entity_poly.pdbx_strand_id
1 'polypeptide(L)'
;MQNADDAGATECELRFATSATVPHTQLPLTTKPSVPDTNALLTQWTFRNNGTPFSGADWNRLRRIAEGNPDPERIGAFGVGFYSLFSICEEPIVQSGDELMGFFWKGDSLFTRRAPAPAKETSENGMPWTTFLMALREPTPFPESPLTLCQFLATSLTFTSKVRSK
;
A
#
# COMPACT_ATOMS: atom_id res chain seq x y z
N MET A 1 -2.38 7.21 -5.66
CA MET A 1 -3.18 7.13 -6.88
C MET A 1 -2.34 7.33 -8.15
N GLN A 2 -1.57 8.40 -8.30
CA GLN A 2 -0.77 8.65 -9.51
C GLN A 2 0.15 7.47 -9.89
N ASN A 3 0.91 6.92 -8.94
CA ASN A 3 1.77 5.75 -9.21
C ASN A 3 1.00 4.53 -9.71
N ALA A 4 -0.24 4.36 -9.28
CA ALA A 4 -1.11 3.29 -9.77
C ALA A 4 -1.55 3.55 -11.22
N ASP A 5 -1.88 4.81 -11.54
CA ASP A 5 -2.24 5.22 -12.90
C ASP A 5 -1.04 5.04 -13.87
N ASP A 6 0.17 5.42 -13.43
CA ASP A 6 1.42 5.24 -14.19
C ASP A 6 1.71 3.74 -14.43
N ALA A 7 1.38 2.88 -13.47
CA ALA A 7 1.47 1.42 -13.61
C ALA A 7 0.36 0.81 -14.48
N GLY A 8 -0.55 1.62 -15.00
CA GLY A 8 -1.66 1.17 -15.83
C GLY A 8 -2.81 0.53 -15.05
N ALA A 9 -2.90 0.76 -13.75
CA ALA A 9 -3.98 0.24 -12.95
C ALA A 9 -5.33 0.80 -13.42
N THR A 10 -6.33 -0.06 -13.41
CA THR A 10 -7.74 0.31 -13.64
C THR A 10 -8.53 0.36 -12.34
N GLU A 11 -8.01 -0.28 -11.30
CA GLU A 11 -8.65 -0.39 -10.00
C GLU A 11 -7.65 -0.10 -8.88
N CYS A 12 -8.10 0.66 -7.89
CA CYS A 12 -7.41 0.86 -6.62
C CYS A 12 -8.38 0.53 -5.48
N GLU A 13 -7.85 -0.06 -4.42
CA GLU A 13 -8.62 -0.39 -3.24
C GLU A 13 -7.90 0.08 -1.98
N LEU A 14 -8.64 0.66 -1.06
CA LEU A 14 -8.17 1.03 0.27
C LEU A 14 -8.97 0.22 1.30
N ARG A 15 -8.26 -0.57 2.10
CA ARG A 15 -8.84 -1.38 3.17
C ARG A 15 -8.36 -0.89 4.52
N PHE A 16 -9.26 -0.93 5.48
CA PHE A 16 -9.00 -0.61 6.87
C PHE A 16 -9.26 -1.85 7.73
N ALA A 17 -8.37 -2.14 8.65
CA ALA A 17 -8.54 -3.22 9.60
C ALA A 17 -8.49 -2.70 11.03
N THR A 18 -9.28 -3.33 11.91
CA THR A 18 -9.34 -3.04 13.33
C THR A 18 -8.69 -4.17 14.12
N SER A 19 -8.39 -3.94 15.39
CA SER A 19 -7.82 -4.96 16.29
C SER A 19 -8.68 -6.21 16.42
N ALA A 20 -9.99 -6.10 16.16
CA ALA A 20 -10.92 -7.23 16.19
C ALA A 20 -10.82 -8.13 14.94
N THR A 21 -10.20 -7.65 13.86
CA THR A 21 -10.23 -8.33 12.56
C THR A 21 -8.91 -8.97 12.14
N VAL A 22 -7.79 -8.65 12.82
CA VAL A 22 -6.47 -9.14 12.38
C VAL A 22 -5.56 -9.52 13.55
N PRO A 23 -5.12 -10.79 13.64
CA PRO A 23 -3.91 -11.14 14.36
C PRO A 23 -2.70 -10.51 13.64
N HIS A 24 -1.81 -9.84 14.37
CA HIS A 24 -0.65 -9.08 13.86
C HIS A 24 0.32 -9.83 12.93
N THR A 25 0.08 -11.08 12.62
CA THR A 25 0.99 -11.97 11.87
C THR A 25 0.41 -12.53 10.57
N GLN A 26 -0.85 -12.26 10.24
CA GLN A 26 -1.45 -12.78 9.02
C GLN A 26 -1.86 -11.64 8.09
N LEU A 27 -1.34 -11.68 6.86
CA LEU A 27 -1.87 -10.89 5.74
C LEU A 27 -3.35 -11.24 5.62
N PRO A 28 -4.29 -10.30 5.81
CA PRO A 28 -5.72 -10.60 5.74
C PRO A 28 -6.15 -10.65 4.27
N LEU A 29 -5.92 -11.79 3.65
CA LEU A 29 -6.12 -11.95 2.22
C LEU A 29 -7.56 -12.33 1.83
N THR A 30 -8.45 -12.67 2.77
CA THR A 30 -9.73 -13.31 2.41
C THR A 30 -10.98 -12.82 3.12
N THR A 31 -10.94 -11.80 3.95
CA THR A 31 -12.16 -11.31 4.60
C THR A 31 -12.98 -10.43 3.65
N LYS A 32 -14.23 -10.83 3.40
CA LYS A 32 -15.21 -9.96 2.74
C LYS A 32 -15.28 -8.60 3.45
N PRO A 33 -15.33 -7.49 2.70
CA PRO A 33 -15.52 -6.18 3.30
C PRO A 33 -16.80 -6.18 4.13
N SER A 34 -16.65 -6.04 5.44
CA SER A 34 -17.77 -5.78 6.36
C SER A 34 -17.93 -4.27 6.47
N VAL A 35 -19.13 -3.83 6.77
CA VAL A 35 -19.37 -2.42 7.11
C VAL A 35 -18.48 -2.08 8.32
N PRO A 36 -17.60 -1.07 8.23
CA PRO A 36 -16.72 -0.75 9.35
C PRO A 36 -17.54 -0.33 10.56
N ASP A 37 -17.23 -0.88 11.73
CA ASP A 37 -17.61 -0.24 12.98
C ASP A 37 -16.81 1.08 13.08
N THR A 38 -17.47 2.19 12.85
CA THR A 38 -16.85 3.52 12.86
C THR A 38 -16.32 3.92 14.25
N ASN A 39 -16.68 3.18 15.30
CA ASN A 39 -16.15 3.37 16.65
C ASN A 39 -14.90 2.53 16.93
N ALA A 40 -14.58 1.57 16.07
CA ALA A 40 -13.41 0.73 16.27
C ALA A 40 -12.14 1.46 15.84
N LEU A 41 -11.07 1.29 16.62
CA LEU A 41 -9.77 1.84 16.27
C LEU A 41 -9.13 1.03 15.13
N LEU A 42 -8.64 1.73 14.14
CA LEU A 42 -7.90 1.16 13.03
C LEU A 42 -6.48 0.81 13.49
N THR A 43 -6.03 -0.36 13.11
CA THR A 43 -4.67 -0.85 13.38
C THR A 43 -3.86 -1.05 12.12
N GLN A 44 -4.51 -1.10 10.95
CA GLN A 44 -3.85 -1.31 9.68
C GLN A 44 -4.59 -0.64 8.54
N TRP A 45 -3.80 -0.06 7.62
CA TRP A 45 -4.25 0.35 6.31
C TRP A 45 -3.62 -0.53 5.25
N THR A 46 -4.39 -0.84 4.22
CA THR A 46 -3.89 -1.55 3.04
C THR A 46 -4.34 -0.79 1.81
N PHE A 47 -3.37 -0.32 1.03
CA PHE A 47 -3.62 0.22 -0.31
C PHE A 47 -3.19 -0.81 -1.34
N ARG A 48 -4.02 -1.05 -2.34
CA ARG A 48 -3.64 -1.93 -3.46
C ARG A 48 -4.16 -1.43 -4.80
N ASN A 49 -3.47 -1.82 -5.86
CA ASN A 49 -3.85 -1.54 -7.24
C ASN A 49 -3.56 -2.75 -8.13
N ASN A 50 -4.30 -2.85 -9.23
CA ASN A 50 -4.17 -3.94 -10.20
C ASN A 50 -3.30 -3.57 -11.43
N GLY A 51 -2.40 -2.62 -11.27
CA GLY A 51 -1.45 -2.24 -12.30
C GLY A 51 -0.40 -3.32 -12.60
N THR A 52 0.49 -3.00 -13.53
CA THR A 52 1.62 -3.88 -13.86
C THR A 52 2.42 -4.22 -12.61
N PRO A 53 2.65 -5.51 -12.31
CA PRO A 53 3.48 -5.92 -11.18
C PRO A 53 4.90 -5.35 -11.27
N PHE A 54 5.53 -5.19 -10.13
CA PHE A 54 6.90 -4.69 -10.05
C PHE A 54 7.87 -5.58 -10.81
N SER A 55 8.65 -4.95 -11.64
CA SER A 55 9.82 -5.56 -12.28
C SER A 55 11.01 -5.67 -11.31
N GLY A 56 12.03 -6.40 -11.69
CA GLY A 56 13.28 -6.43 -10.93
C GLY A 56 13.91 -5.03 -10.75
N ALA A 57 13.73 -4.13 -11.72
CA ALA A 57 14.19 -2.75 -11.63
C ALA A 57 13.43 -1.95 -10.56
N ASP A 58 12.11 -2.17 -10.43
CA ASP A 58 11.29 -1.51 -9.42
C ASP A 58 11.65 -1.97 -8.01
N TRP A 59 11.84 -3.28 -7.82
CA TRP A 59 12.33 -3.84 -6.56
C TRP A 59 13.71 -3.29 -6.15
N ASN A 60 14.63 -3.16 -7.11
CA ASN A 60 15.94 -2.55 -6.86
C ASN A 60 15.82 -1.07 -6.51
N ARG A 61 14.87 -0.35 -7.11
CA ARG A 61 14.60 1.05 -6.80
C ARG A 61 14.07 1.21 -5.37
N LEU A 62 13.12 0.38 -4.95
CA LEU A 62 12.62 0.37 -3.57
C LEU A 62 13.73 0.09 -2.56
N ARG A 63 14.61 -0.87 -2.86
CA ARG A 63 15.77 -1.15 -2.00
C ARG A 63 16.69 0.06 -1.86
N ARG A 64 17.03 0.74 -2.96
CA ARG A 64 17.89 1.94 -2.94
C ARG A 64 17.27 3.09 -2.13
N ILE A 65 15.96 3.23 -2.17
CA ILE A 65 15.24 4.20 -1.33
C ILE A 65 15.51 3.91 0.15
N ALA A 66 15.42 2.64 0.57
CA ALA A 66 15.70 2.25 1.94
C ALA A 66 17.17 2.47 2.34
N GLU A 67 18.11 2.24 1.43
CA GLU A 67 19.54 2.47 1.63
C GLU A 67 19.94 3.97 1.70
N GLY A 68 18.95 4.89 1.60
CA GLY A 68 19.18 6.34 1.66
C GLY A 68 19.92 6.92 0.45
N ASN A 69 19.95 6.20 -0.66
CA ASN A 69 20.59 6.61 -1.89
C ASN A 69 19.57 6.67 -3.07
N PRO A 70 18.60 7.59 -3.03
CA PRO A 70 17.70 7.78 -4.14
C PRO A 70 18.48 8.29 -5.36
N ASP A 71 18.20 7.75 -6.54
CA ASP A 71 18.76 8.23 -7.81
C ASP A 71 18.25 9.65 -8.06
N PRO A 72 19.11 10.70 -8.00
CA PRO A 72 18.65 12.08 -8.08
C PRO A 72 18.05 12.43 -9.45
N GLU A 73 18.37 11.69 -10.51
CA GLU A 73 17.84 11.96 -11.86
C GLU A 73 16.41 11.43 -12.07
N ARG A 74 15.89 10.62 -11.14
CA ARG A 74 14.57 9.97 -11.25
C ARG A 74 13.68 10.13 -10.01
N ILE A 75 13.84 11.20 -9.27
CA ILE A 75 13.06 11.51 -8.06
C ILE A 75 11.53 11.60 -8.34
N GLY A 76 11.12 11.76 -9.61
CA GLY A 76 9.73 12.03 -9.96
C GLY A 76 8.75 10.87 -9.83
N ALA A 77 9.17 9.62 -10.04
CA ALA A 77 8.20 8.53 -10.23
C ALA A 77 7.92 7.67 -8.99
N PHE A 78 8.88 7.48 -8.06
CA PHE A 78 8.69 6.56 -6.93
C PHE A 78 9.28 7.04 -5.59
N GLY A 79 10.21 8.01 -5.60
CA GLY A 79 11.04 8.31 -4.45
C GLY A 79 10.28 8.95 -3.28
N VAL A 80 9.67 10.09 -3.52
CA VAL A 80 9.05 10.89 -2.44
C VAL A 80 7.74 10.27 -1.96
N GLY A 81 6.92 9.74 -2.87
CA GLY A 81 5.63 9.12 -2.52
C GLY A 81 5.76 7.90 -1.62
N PHE A 82 6.82 7.10 -1.80
CA PHE A 82 7.04 5.92 -0.97
C PHE A 82 7.37 6.27 0.48
N TYR A 83 8.17 7.31 0.71
CA TYR A 83 8.49 7.76 2.06
C TYR A 83 7.28 8.21 2.87
N SER A 84 6.19 8.61 2.22
CA SER A 84 4.96 8.98 2.92
C SER A 84 4.34 7.83 3.72
N LEU A 85 4.64 6.57 3.39
CA LEU A 85 4.19 5.40 4.16
C LEU A 85 4.72 5.45 5.59
N PHE A 86 5.95 5.95 5.78
CA PHE A 86 6.57 6.06 7.10
C PHE A 86 5.98 7.18 7.97
N SER A 87 5.05 7.99 7.45
CA SER A 87 4.33 8.94 8.29
C SER A 87 3.34 8.28 9.25
N ILE A 88 2.83 7.10 8.88
CA ILE A 88 1.80 6.38 9.64
C ILE A 88 2.24 4.97 10.09
N CYS A 89 3.29 4.43 9.51
CA CYS A 89 3.72 3.04 9.68
C CYS A 89 5.25 2.99 9.85
N GLU A 90 5.75 2.12 10.73
CA GLU A 90 7.19 1.91 10.92
C GLU A 90 7.76 0.86 9.96
N GLU A 91 7.00 -0.19 9.72
CA GLU A 91 7.44 -1.38 9.00
C GLU A 91 6.45 -1.72 7.86
N PRO A 92 6.42 -0.90 6.79
CA PRO A 92 5.55 -1.21 5.66
C PRO A 92 6.00 -2.50 4.95
N ILE A 93 5.02 -3.22 4.42
CA ILE A 93 5.25 -4.38 3.56
C ILE A 93 4.67 -4.07 2.18
N VAL A 94 5.43 -4.34 1.15
CA VAL A 94 4.99 -4.24 -0.25
C VAL A 94 5.00 -5.63 -0.86
N GLN A 95 3.88 -6.02 -1.44
CA GLN A 95 3.74 -7.25 -2.23
C GLN A 95 3.41 -6.89 -3.67
N SER A 96 4.07 -7.51 -4.63
CA SER A 96 3.75 -7.36 -6.05
C SER A 96 4.15 -8.62 -6.82
N GLY A 97 3.22 -9.19 -7.56
CA GLY A 97 3.43 -10.47 -8.23
C GLY A 97 3.72 -11.59 -7.21
N ASP A 98 4.85 -12.26 -7.39
CA ASP A 98 5.28 -13.42 -6.59
C ASP A 98 6.20 -13.05 -5.42
N GLU A 99 6.42 -11.78 -5.18
CA GLU A 99 7.41 -11.31 -4.24
C GLU A 99 6.84 -10.28 -3.28
N LEU A 100 7.43 -10.24 -2.11
CA LEU A 100 7.19 -9.20 -1.11
C LEU A 100 8.51 -8.61 -0.60
N MET A 101 8.45 -7.38 -0.15
CA MET A 101 9.54 -6.69 0.51
C MET A 101 9.00 -6.02 1.78
N GLY A 102 9.57 -6.39 2.91
CA GLY A 102 9.36 -5.71 4.18
C GLY A 102 10.46 -4.70 4.42
N PHE A 103 10.10 -3.59 5.07
CA PHE A 103 11.00 -2.52 5.49
C PHE A 103 11.00 -2.48 7.02
N PHE A 104 12.16 -2.34 7.62
CA PHE A 104 12.29 -2.31 9.08
C PHE A 104 13.51 -1.51 9.51
N TRP A 105 13.40 -0.89 10.66
CA TRP A 105 14.47 -0.11 11.24
C TRP A 105 15.38 -0.98 12.11
N LYS A 106 16.70 -0.74 12.01
CA LYS A 106 17.69 -1.27 12.93
C LYS A 106 18.60 -0.12 13.36
N GLY A 107 18.38 0.39 14.56
CA GLY A 107 18.92 1.69 14.96
C GLY A 107 18.41 2.80 14.03
N ASP A 108 19.29 3.63 13.54
CA ASP A 108 18.96 4.75 12.65
C ASP A 108 19.00 4.40 11.16
N SER A 109 19.12 3.11 10.84
CA SER A 109 19.22 2.65 9.46
C SER A 109 18.00 1.84 9.05
N LEU A 110 17.46 2.13 7.86
CA LEU A 110 16.36 1.39 7.26
C LEU A 110 16.91 0.21 6.47
N PHE A 111 16.36 -0.97 6.71
CA PHE A 111 16.71 -2.20 6.02
C PHE A 111 15.52 -2.75 5.25
N THR A 112 15.81 -3.56 4.25
CA THR A 112 14.80 -4.30 3.50
C THR A 112 15.06 -5.79 3.57
N ARG A 113 13.98 -6.56 3.58
CA ARG A 113 14.01 -8.00 3.42
C ARG A 113 13.03 -8.41 2.33
N ARG A 114 13.54 -9.08 1.31
CA ARG A 114 12.75 -9.62 0.20
C ARG A 114 12.47 -11.10 0.43
N ALA A 115 11.27 -11.55 0.10
CA ALA A 115 10.84 -12.94 0.23
C ALA A 115 9.81 -13.27 -0.86
N PRO A 116 9.58 -14.56 -1.15
CA PRO A 116 8.44 -15.00 -1.95
C PRO A 116 7.13 -14.59 -1.27
N ALA A 117 6.15 -14.15 -2.06
CA ALA A 117 4.82 -13.85 -1.56
C ALA A 117 4.08 -15.14 -1.19
N PRO A 118 3.33 -15.16 -0.06
CA PRO A 118 2.64 -16.36 0.42
C PRO A 118 1.48 -16.78 -0.50
N ALA A 119 0.83 -15.84 -1.14
CA ALA A 119 -0.26 -16.10 -2.08
C ALA A 119 -0.40 -14.94 -3.07
N LYS A 120 -0.85 -15.26 -4.29
CA LYS A 120 -1.27 -14.27 -5.29
C LYS A 120 -2.75 -13.99 -5.10
N GLU A 121 -3.07 -12.73 -4.82
CA GLU A 121 -4.42 -12.25 -5.02
C GLU A 121 -4.54 -11.60 -6.39
N THR A 122 -5.66 -11.83 -7.05
CA THR A 122 -5.99 -11.20 -8.32
C THR A 122 -7.24 -10.34 -8.18
N SER A 123 -7.31 -9.30 -8.99
CA SER A 123 -8.52 -8.51 -9.17
C SER A 123 -9.59 -9.31 -9.89
N GLU A 124 -10.81 -8.81 -9.97
CA GLU A 124 -11.90 -9.44 -10.72
C GLU A 124 -11.52 -9.71 -12.20
N ASN A 125 -10.63 -8.89 -12.75
CA ASN A 125 -10.13 -9.03 -14.12
C ASN A 125 -8.93 -10.00 -14.23
N GLY A 126 -8.60 -10.74 -13.16
CA GLY A 126 -7.49 -11.69 -13.13
C GLY A 126 -6.09 -11.06 -13.04
N MET A 127 -6.00 -9.73 -12.91
CA MET A 127 -4.72 -9.05 -12.75
C MET A 127 -4.21 -9.18 -11.31
N PRO A 128 -2.91 -9.44 -11.10
CA PRO A 128 -2.35 -9.52 -9.76
C PRO A 128 -2.37 -8.14 -9.09
N TRP A 129 -2.61 -8.14 -7.77
CA TRP A 129 -2.55 -6.92 -6.98
C TRP A 129 -1.11 -6.57 -6.61
N THR A 130 -0.78 -5.28 -6.72
CA THR A 130 0.33 -4.68 -5.99
C THR A 130 -0.24 -4.08 -4.71
N THR A 131 0.23 -4.55 -3.56
CA THR A 131 -0.33 -4.26 -2.24
C THR A 131 0.70 -3.60 -1.34
N PHE A 132 0.31 -2.51 -0.71
CA PHE A 132 1.06 -1.81 0.33
C PHE A 132 0.32 -2.00 1.65
N LEU A 133 0.93 -2.71 2.57
CA LEU A 133 0.38 -3.00 3.88
C LEU A 133 1.10 -2.15 4.93
N MET A 134 0.33 -1.40 5.70
CA MET A 134 0.80 -0.42 6.67
C MET A 134 0.17 -0.72 8.03
N ALA A 135 0.91 -1.42 8.90
CA ALA A 135 0.53 -1.52 10.31
C ALA A 135 0.74 -0.14 10.95
N LEU A 136 -0.31 0.43 11.52
CA LEU A 136 -0.26 1.77 12.11
C LEU A 136 0.60 1.75 13.37
N ARG A 137 1.36 2.83 13.61
CA ARG A 137 2.16 3.00 14.84
C ARG A 137 1.30 2.94 16.08
N GLU A 138 0.15 3.58 16.01
CA GLU A 138 -0.84 3.60 17.08
C GLU A 138 -2.23 3.36 16.50
N PRO A 139 -3.10 2.64 17.21
CA PRO A 139 -4.48 2.51 16.82
C PRO A 139 -5.14 3.89 16.70
N THR A 140 -5.69 4.20 15.55
CA THR A 140 -6.27 5.50 15.23
C THR A 140 -7.77 5.38 14.99
N PRO A 141 -8.60 6.35 15.40
CA PRO A 141 -10.00 6.35 15.02
C PRO A 141 -10.14 6.41 13.48
N PHE A 142 -11.24 5.88 12.98
CA PHE A 142 -11.59 6.07 11.57
C PHE A 142 -11.64 7.57 11.26
N PRO A 143 -11.22 8.03 10.06
CA PRO A 143 -11.34 9.44 9.67
C PRO A 143 -12.74 9.98 10.01
N GLU A 144 -12.82 11.13 10.64
CA GLU A 144 -14.04 11.72 11.24
C GLU A 144 -15.26 11.70 10.31
N SER A 145 -15.03 11.71 9.01
CA SER A 145 -16.09 11.61 8.01
C SER A 145 -15.68 10.69 6.87
N PRO A 146 -16.29 9.51 6.76
CA PRO A 146 -16.16 8.67 5.56
C PRO A 146 -16.46 9.43 4.27
N LEU A 147 -17.40 10.40 4.34
CA LEU A 147 -17.73 11.26 3.20
C LEU A 147 -16.54 12.14 2.77
N THR A 148 -15.81 12.71 3.71
CA THR A 148 -14.61 13.53 3.43
C THR A 148 -13.53 12.67 2.76
N LEU A 149 -13.32 11.45 3.22
CA LEU A 149 -12.41 10.51 2.58
C LEU A 149 -12.87 10.17 1.16
N CYS A 150 -14.14 9.88 0.96
CA CYS A 150 -14.70 9.60 -0.37
C CYS A 150 -14.56 10.82 -1.31
N GLN A 151 -14.81 12.03 -0.82
CA GLN A 151 -14.61 13.27 -1.59
C GLN A 151 -13.15 13.47 -1.99
N PHE A 152 -12.22 13.23 -1.06
CA PHE A 152 -10.79 13.29 -1.34
C PHE A 152 -10.39 12.27 -2.40
N LEU A 153 -10.84 11.02 -2.27
CA LEU A 153 -10.56 9.96 -3.25
C LEU A 153 -11.16 10.30 -4.62
N ALA A 154 -12.41 10.76 -4.66
CA ALA A 154 -13.08 11.17 -5.90
C ALA A 154 -12.32 12.32 -6.58
N THR A 155 -11.88 13.32 -5.81
CA THR A 155 -11.07 14.42 -6.34
C THR A 155 -9.73 13.89 -6.87
N SER A 156 -9.09 12.96 -6.15
CA SER A 156 -7.83 12.35 -6.58
C SER A 156 -7.97 11.60 -7.91
N LEU A 157 -9.13 11.00 -8.19
CA LEU A 157 -9.41 10.32 -9.46
C LEU A 157 -9.45 11.28 -10.65
N THR A 158 -9.75 12.57 -10.45
CA THR A 158 -9.75 13.55 -11.55
C THR A 158 -8.34 13.78 -12.15
N PHE A 159 -7.30 13.40 -11.41
CA PHE A 159 -5.89 13.49 -11.83
C PHE A 159 -5.35 12.16 -12.38
N THR A 160 -6.20 11.14 -12.52
CA THR A 160 -5.82 9.85 -13.10
C THR A 160 -6.50 9.66 -14.46
N SER A 161 -5.85 8.91 -15.35
CA SER A 161 -6.37 8.66 -16.70
C SER A 161 -6.94 7.25 -16.86
N LYS A 162 -6.48 6.31 -16.06
CA LYS A 162 -6.81 4.88 -16.18
C LYS A 162 -7.58 4.34 -14.99
N VAL A 163 -7.28 4.81 -13.79
CA VAL A 163 -7.96 4.40 -12.56
C VAL A 163 -9.39 4.93 -12.56
N ARG A 164 -10.35 4.06 -12.32
CA ARG A 164 -11.78 4.39 -12.26
C ARG A 164 -12.36 4.01 -10.91
N SER A 165 -13.37 4.74 -10.47
CA SER A 165 -14.23 4.38 -9.36
C SER A 165 -15.22 3.31 -9.82
N LYS A 166 -15.43 2.29 -9.01
CA LYS A 166 -16.59 1.38 -9.12
C LYS A 166 -17.72 1.82 -8.23
#